data_c60e67ce2efba4280fbe9a3bcd1a8428
#
_entry.id   c60e67ce2efba4280fbe9a3bcd1a8428
#
_cell.length_a   1.000
_cell.length_b   1.000
_cell.length_c   1.000
_cell.angle_alpha   90.00
_cell.angle_beta   90.00
_cell.angle_gamma   90.00
#
_symmetry.space_group_name_H-M   'P 1'
#
loop_
_entity.id
_entity.type
_entity.pdbx_description
1 polymer ?
#
loop_
_entity_poly.entity_id
_entity_poly.type
_entity_poly.pdbx_seq_one_letter_code
_entity_poly.pdbx_strand_id
1 'polypeptide(L)'
;MGSNNCKGDPRVVLKEAIAGGITMFQFREKGEGALQGKEKYQLAYDLQQICKQHEVPFIVNDDVDLAIKLGADGIHIGQEDEKAYIVKEKAPHQLIGVSVHSIEELQQAIKDKADYVGMGPVFPTTTKTDTKAVQGTNLIQQARQQKIDFPIVGIGGIIAENAEKVIQGGADGISIITAISLARSPKQAAEQLLQAVK
;
A
#
# COMPACT_ATOMS: atom_id res chain seq x y z
N MET A 1 -2.00 6.55 1.68
CA MET A 1 -2.43 7.96 1.57
C MET A 1 -2.09 8.69 2.86
N GLY A 2 -1.66 9.94 2.78
CA GLY A 2 -1.42 10.84 3.90
C GLY A 2 -2.07 12.20 3.63
N SER A 3 -1.78 13.20 4.48
CA SER A 3 -2.35 14.55 4.37
C SER A 3 -1.87 15.28 3.12
N ASN A 4 -0.59 15.13 2.77
CA ASN A 4 0.08 15.86 1.69
C ASN A 4 -0.17 15.30 0.27
N ASN A 5 -0.84 14.16 0.14
CA ASN A 5 -1.18 13.56 -1.15
C ASN A 5 -2.69 13.24 -1.29
N CYS A 6 -3.50 14.05 -0.64
CA CYS A 6 -4.94 13.92 -0.56
C CYS A 6 -5.62 15.26 -0.93
N LYS A 7 -6.70 15.22 -1.69
CA LYS A 7 -7.48 16.41 -2.02
C LYS A 7 -8.54 16.66 -0.94
N GLY A 8 -8.27 17.60 -0.05
CA GLY A 8 -9.14 17.92 1.06
C GLY A 8 -8.83 17.12 2.33
N ASP A 9 -9.85 16.90 3.18
CA ASP A 9 -9.67 16.17 4.44
C ASP A 9 -9.48 14.66 4.19
N PRO A 10 -8.34 14.07 4.61
CA PRO A 10 -8.08 12.64 4.46
C PRO A 10 -9.17 11.73 5.04
N ARG A 11 -9.88 12.18 6.09
CA ARG A 11 -10.96 11.44 6.73
C ARG A 11 -12.17 11.29 5.81
N VAL A 12 -12.49 12.35 5.08
CA VAL A 12 -13.58 12.36 4.10
C VAL A 12 -13.22 11.47 2.92
N VAL A 13 -12.02 11.64 2.38
CA VAL A 13 -11.53 10.84 1.24
C VAL A 13 -11.49 9.35 1.58
N LEU A 14 -11.03 8.99 2.80
CA LEU A 14 -11.03 7.59 3.23
C LEU A 14 -12.44 6.99 3.30
N LYS A 15 -13.40 7.71 3.90
CA LYS A 15 -14.79 7.25 3.97
C LYS A 15 -15.40 7.02 2.57
N GLU A 16 -15.15 7.94 1.64
CA GLU A 16 -15.59 7.79 0.25
C GLU A 16 -14.91 6.60 -0.43
N ALA A 17 -13.59 6.42 -0.25
CA ALA A 17 -12.87 5.30 -0.83
C ALA A 17 -13.37 3.95 -0.28
N ILE A 18 -13.66 3.87 1.02
CA ILE A 18 -14.28 2.69 1.65
C ILE A 18 -15.66 2.43 1.04
N ALA A 19 -16.50 3.45 0.90
CA ALA A 19 -17.80 3.33 0.24
C ALA A 19 -17.70 2.90 -1.23
N GLY A 20 -16.56 3.12 -1.88
CA GLY A 20 -16.22 2.64 -3.22
C GLY A 20 -15.61 1.23 -3.25
N GLY A 21 -15.40 0.60 -2.09
CA GLY A 21 -15.03 -0.81 -1.98
C GLY A 21 -13.54 -1.10 -1.89
N ILE A 22 -12.71 -0.18 -1.35
CA ILE A 22 -11.34 -0.55 -1.01
C ILE A 22 -11.34 -1.63 0.08
N THR A 23 -10.38 -2.55 -0.02
CA THR A 23 -10.29 -3.73 0.87
C THR A 23 -9.21 -3.61 1.93
N MET A 24 -8.32 -2.62 1.82
CA MET A 24 -7.24 -2.34 2.76
C MET A 24 -6.84 -0.86 2.64
N PHE A 25 -6.47 -0.24 3.73
CA PHE A 25 -5.97 1.14 3.73
C PHE A 25 -4.56 1.21 4.30
N GLN A 26 -3.67 1.95 3.61
CA GLN A 26 -2.31 2.21 4.08
C GLN A 26 -2.14 3.70 4.42
N PHE A 27 -1.85 4.00 5.68
CA PHE A 27 -1.45 5.33 6.15
C PHE A 27 0.01 5.58 5.80
N ARG A 28 0.25 6.55 4.92
CA ARG A 28 1.59 6.95 4.46
C ARG A 28 1.73 8.46 4.57
N GLU A 29 2.28 8.92 5.69
CA GLU A 29 2.55 10.31 6.01
C GLU A 29 4.05 10.57 5.90
N LYS A 30 4.53 10.88 4.69
CA LYS A 30 5.95 10.97 4.33
C LYS A 30 6.16 11.99 3.21
N GLY A 31 7.32 12.64 3.19
CA GLY A 31 7.71 13.62 2.20
C GLY A 31 7.47 15.06 2.65
N GLU A 32 7.63 16.00 1.73
CA GLU A 32 7.46 17.43 2.01
C GLU A 32 6.02 17.74 2.45
N GLY A 33 5.87 18.55 3.49
CA GLY A 33 4.57 18.93 4.07
C GLY A 33 3.87 17.84 4.88
N ALA A 34 4.51 16.68 5.10
CA ALA A 34 3.94 15.63 5.94
C ALA A 34 3.86 16.06 7.41
N LEU A 35 2.76 15.71 8.08
CA LEU A 35 2.53 15.95 9.50
C LEU A 35 3.55 15.19 10.36
N GLN A 36 3.86 15.75 11.53
CA GLN A 36 4.82 15.21 12.49
C GLN A 36 4.21 15.11 13.90
N GLY A 37 4.85 14.31 14.75
CA GLY A 37 4.54 14.26 16.17
C GLY A 37 3.06 13.98 16.47
N LYS A 38 2.46 14.88 17.29
CA LYS A 38 1.07 14.72 17.73
C LYS A 38 0.06 14.80 16.60
N GLU A 39 0.28 15.65 15.61
CA GLU A 39 -0.64 15.83 14.48
C GLU A 39 -0.67 14.58 13.60
N LYS A 40 0.50 14.00 13.29
CA LYS A 40 0.62 12.72 12.58
C LYS A 40 -0.10 11.60 13.35
N TYR A 41 0.14 11.51 14.65
CA TYR A 41 -0.51 10.50 15.51
C TYR A 41 -2.03 10.66 15.49
N GLN A 42 -2.54 11.90 15.67
CA GLN A 42 -3.97 12.15 15.70
C GLN A 42 -4.65 11.80 14.36
N LEU A 43 -4.03 12.20 13.25
CA LEU A 43 -4.56 11.83 11.93
C LEU A 43 -4.57 10.30 11.73
N ALA A 44 -3.46 9.62 12.07
CA ALA A 44 -3.38 8.17 11.96
C ALA A 44 -4.45 7.47 12.82
N TYR A 45 -4.66 7.93 14.06
CA TYR A 45 -5.68 7.42 14.96
C TYR A 45 -7.10 7.61 14.39
N ASP A 46 -7.42 8.80 13.90
CA ASP A 46 -8.74 9.10 13.34
C ASP A 46 -9.03 8.21 12.10
N LEU A 47 -8.03 8.04 11.22
CA LEU A 47 -8.16 7.19 10.03
C LEU A 47 -8.30 5.71 10.41
N GLN A 48 -7.57 5.26 11.44
CA GLN A 48 -7.71 3.89 11.97
C GLN A 48 -9.12 3.65 12.53
N GLN A 49 -9.69 4.62 13.27
CA GLN A 49 -11.05 4.47 13.80
C GLN A 49 -12.08 4.35 12.66
N ILE A 50 -11.90 5.10 11.56
CA ILE A 50 -12.75 4.97 10.38
C ILE A 50 -12.61 3.58 9.76
N CYS A 51 -11.38 3.09 9.57
CA CYS A 51 -11.13 1.75 9.05
C CYS A 51 -11.77 0.68 9.92
N LYS A 52 -11.61 0.77 11.24
CA LYS A 52 -12.19 -0.18 12.21
C LYS A 52 -13.72 -0.22 12.17
N GLN A 53 -14.38 0.94 12.02
CA GLN A 53 -15.84 1.02 11.90
C GLN A 53 -16.40 0.31 10.66
N HIS A 54 -15.56 0.14 9.64
CA HIS A 54 -15.93 -0.47 8.36
C HIS A 54 -15.21 -1.80 8.09
N GLU A 55 -14.54 -2.37 9.09
CA GLU A 55 -13.80 -3.64 9.00
C GLU A 55 -12.75 -3.65 7.88
N VAL A 56 -12.15 -2.49 7.59
CA VAL A 56 -11.05 -2.35 6.61
C VAL A 56 -9.71 -2.39 7.36
N PRO A 57 -8.79 -3.32 7.05
CA PRO A 57 -7.48 -3.38 7.67
C PRO A 57 -6.69 -2.07 7.49
N PHE A 58 -6.10 -1.59 8.59
CA PHE A 58 -5.31 -0.37 8.67
C PHE A 58 -3.81 -0.70 8.75
N ILE A 59 -3.06 -0.34 7.71
CA ILE A 59 -1.62 -0.57 7.60
C ILE A 59 -0.87 0.75 7.79
N VAL A 60 0.22 0.74 8.54
CA VAL A 60 1.13 1.89 8.68
C VAL A 60 2.36 1.69 7.81
N ASN A 61 2.73 2.73 7.05
CA ASN A 61 3.91 2.71 6.19
C ASN A 61 5.15 3.19 6.96
N ASP A 62 6.24 2.43 6.96
CA ASP A 62 7.59 2.66 7.49
C ASP A 62 7.67 2.84 9.03
N ASP A 63 6.70 3.48 9.67
CA ASP A 63 6.75 3.88 11.08
C ASP A 63 6.29 2.73 12.01
N VAL A 64 7.22 1.84 12.34
CA VAL A 64 6.98 0.64 13.18
C VAL A 64 6.47 1.02 14.56
N ASP A 65 7.06 2.05 15.19
CA ASP A 65 6.67 2.49 16.54
C ASP A 65 5.24 3.05 16.55
N LEU A 66 4.87 3.82 15.53
CA LEU A 66 3.49 4.32 15.36
C LEU A 66 2.50 3.17 15.18
N ALA A 67 2.86 2.17 14.36
CA ALA A 67 2.01 1.00 14.11
C ALA A 67 1.76 0.21 15.40
N ILE A 68 2.80 -0.07 16.17
CA ILE A 68 2.70 -0.76 17.47
C ILE A 68 1.87 0.05 18.45
N LYS A 69 2.15 1.35 18.57
CA LYS A 69 1.44 2.25 19.49
C LYS A 69 -0.06 2.35 19.20
N LEU A 70 -0.45 2.32 17.92
CA LEU A 70 -1.84 2.35 17.48
C LEU A 70 -2.51 0.97 17.56
N GLY A 71 -1.74 -0.13 17.64
CA GLY A 71 -2.27 -1.46 17.43
C GLY A 71 -2.82 -1.61 16.01
N ALA A 72 -2.05 -1.17 15.01
CA ALA A 72 -2.42 -1.28 13.60
C ALA A 72 -2.53 -2.74 13.17
N ASP A 73 -3.32 -3.04 12.14
CA ASP A 73 -3.47 -4.40 11.61
C ASP A 73 -2.21 -4.87 10.87
N GLY A 74 -1.38 -3.93 10.38
CA GLY A 74 -0.13 -4.28 9.73
C GLY A 74 0.82 -3.11 9.53
N ILE A 75 2.00 -3.44 9.02
CA ILE A 75 3.11 -2.52 8.74
C ILE A 75 3.62 -2.81 7.34
N HIS A 76 3.84 -1.77 6.54
CA HIS A 76 4.46 -1.90 5.22
C HIS A 76 5.79 -1.16 5.20
N ILE A 77 6.86 -1.84 4.82
CA ILE A 77 8.23 -1.31 4.83
C ILE A 77 8.87 -1.37 3.44
N GLY A 78 9.84 -0.50 3.20
CA GLY A 78 10.70 -0.50 2.02
C GLY A 78 12.04 -1.23 2.26
N GLN A 79 12.88 -1.26 1.23
CA GLN A 79 14.19 -1.93 1.29
C GLN A 79 15.22 -1.22 2.18
N GLU A 80 15.08 0.10 2.34
CA GLU A 80 15.97 0.95 3.16
C GLU A 80 15.50 1.06 4.62
N ASP A 81 14.32 0.53 4.92
CA ASP A 81 13.75 0.53 6.27
C ASP A 81 14.28 -0.65 7.11
N GLU A 82 13.75 -0.83 8.31
CA GLU A 82 14.10 -1.95 9.17
C GLU A 82 13.72 -3.29 8.51
N LYS A 83 14.57 -4.31 8.66
CA LYS A 83 14.36 -5.62 8.01
C LYS A 83 13.08 -6.30 8.49
N ALA A 84 12.37 -6.96 7.56
CA ALA A 84 11.06 -7.55 7.84
C ALA A 84 11.08 -8.56 9.01
N TYR A 85 12.13 -9.38 9.15
CA TYR A 85 12.25 -10.31 10.26
C TYR A 85 12.33 -9.60 11.62
N ILE A 86 13.01 -8.44 11.70
CA ILE A 86 13.11 -7.64 12.94
C ILE A 86 11.74 -7.02 13.25
N VAL A 87 11.05 -6.48 12.24
CA VAL A 87 9.71 -5.93 12.42
C VAL A 87 8.74 -7.03 12.87
N LYS A 88 8.85 -8.24 12.31
CA LYS A 88 8.02 -9.39 12.72
C LYS A 88 8.28 -9.83 14.16
N GLU A 89 9.51 -9.72 14.66
CA GLU A 89 9.83 -9.97 16.08
C GLU A 89 9.20 -8.92 17.00
N LYS A 90 9.21 -7.63 16.61
CA LYS A 90 8.60 -6.53 17.38
C LYS A 90 7.08 -6.54 17.35
N ALA A 91 6.50 -7.02 16.26
CA ALA A 91 5.07 -6.96 15.97
C ALA A 91 4.56 -8.32 15.42
N PRO A 92 4.60 -9.40 16.24
CA PRO A 92 4.39 -10.78 15.75
C PRO A 92 2.98 -11.04 15.24
N HIS A 93 1.99 -10.26 15.67
CA HIS A 93 0.59 -10.43 15.29
C HIS A 93 0.14 -9.52 14.14
N GLN A 94 0.99 -8.59 13.71
CA GLN A 94 0.68 -7.65 12.62
C GLN A 94 1.08 -8.25 11.27
N LEU A 95 0.33 -7.87 10.23
CA LEU A 95 0.69 -8.17 8.84
C LEU A 95 1.93 -7.37 8.46
N ILE A 96 2.91 -8.01 7.85
CA ILE A 96 4.13 -7.35 7.36
C ILE A 96 4.13 -7.37 5.83
N GLY A 97 4.03 -6.19 5.24
CA GLY A 97 4.20 -5.97 3.80
C GLY A 97 5.59 -5.43 3.49
N VAL A 98 6.16 -5.85 2.36
CA VAL A 98 7.49 -5.38 1.92
C VAL A 98 7.43 -4.90 0.48
N SER A 99 7.94 -3.70 0.20
CA SER A 99 8.15 -3.24 -1.18
C SER A 99 9.35 -3.96 -1.79
N VAL A 100 9.18 -4.60 -2.97
CA VAL A 100 10.23 -5.34 -3.67
C VAL A 100 10.34 -4.91 -5.14
N HIS A 101 11.57 -4.97 -5.68
CA HIS A 101 11.92 -4.50 -7.02
C HIS A 101 12.74 -5.53 -7.81
N SER A 102 13.00 -6.70 -7.23
CA SER A 102 13.65 -7.85 -7.88
C SER A 102 13.16 -9.17 -7.31
N ILE A 103 13.47 -10.27 -8.01
CA ILE A 103 13.15 -11.62 -7.53
C ILE A 103 13.94 -11.96 -6.26
N GLU A 104 15.17 -11.49 -6.16
CA GLU A 104 16.01 -11.68 -4.96
C GLU A 104 15.40 -10.99 -3.74
N GLU A 105 14.91 -9.76 -3.90
CA GLU A 105 14.22 -9.03 -2.82
C GLU A 105 12.90 -9.74 -2.43
N LEU A 106 12.14 -10.28 -3.41
CA LEU A 106 10.96 -11.10 -3.14
C LEU A 106 11.31 -12.35 -2.33
N GLN A 107 12.32 -13.09 -2.76
CA GLN A 107 12.75 -14.31 -2.06
C GLN A 107 13.26 -13.99 -0.64
N GLN A 108 13.93 -12.86 -0.46
CA GLN A 108 14.38 -12.41 0.86
C GLN A 108 13.18 -12.03 1.75
N ALA A 109 12.19 -11.29 1.22
CA ALA A 109 10.98 -10.94 1.95
C ALA A 109 10.22 -12.21 2.44
N ILE A 110 10.13 -13.24 1.60
CA ILE A 110 9.53 -14.54 1.97
C ILE A 110 10.32 -15.21 3.12
N LYS A 111 11.67 -15.24 3.03
CA LYS A 111 12.53 -15.79 4.10
C LYS A 111 12.37 -15.02 5.40
N ASP A 112 12.21 -13.71 5.32
CA ASP A 112 12.04 -12.80 6.45
C ASP A 112 10.59 -12.82 7.01
N LYS A 113 9.74 -13.73 6.51
CA LYS A 113 8.35 -13.95 6.96
C LYS A 113 7.44 -12.75 6.74
N ALA A 114 7.62 -12.03 5.63
CA ALA A 114 6.61 -11.09 5.17
C ALA A 114 5.30 -11.84 4.89
N ASP A 115 4.17 -11.13 4.97
CA ASP A 115 2.84 -11.68 4.69
C ASP A 115 2.40 -11.37 3.25
N TYR A 116 2.91 -10.28 2.67
CA TYR A 116 2.70 -9.89 1.27
C TYR A 116 3.82 -8.96 0.77
N VAL A 117 3.89 -8.79 -0.55
CA VAL A 117 4.82 -7.82 -1.15
C VAL A 117 4.10 -6.79 -2.02
N GLY A 118 4.59 -5.56 -2.00
CA GLY A 118 4.28 -4.53 -2.99
C GLY A 118 5.32 -4.54 -4.10
N MET A 119 4.91 -4.80 -5.35
CA MET A 119 5.83 -4.97 -6.47
C MET A 119 5.64 -3.86 -7.51
N GLY A 120 6.70 -3.13 -7.81
CA GLY A 120 6.64 -2.03 -8.77
C GLY A 120 7.88 -1.14 -8.78
N PRO A 121 7.82 0.05 -9.46
CA PRO A 121 6.63 0.63 -10.10
C PRO A 121 6.23 -0.07 -11.40
N VAL A 122 4.94 -0.41 -11.53
CA VAL A 122 4.42 -1.07 -12.74
C VAL A 122 4.32 -0.08 -13.90
N PHE A 123 3.85 1.14 -13.64
CA PHE A 123 3.75 2.22 -14.61
C PHE A 123 4.46 3.48 -14.12
N PRO A 124 4.77 4.45 -15.01
CA PRO A 124 5.36 5.72 -14.61
C PRO A 124 4.55 6.41 -13.52
N THR A 125 5.23 6.93 -12.51
CA THR A 125 4.59 7.61 -11.38
C THR A 125 5.50 8.69 -10.80
N THR A 126 4.91 9.78 -10.33
CA THR A 126 5.59 10.87 -9.61
C THR A 126 5.20 10.92 -8.13
N THR A 127 4.33 10.00 -7.67
CA THR A 127 3.77 10.01 -6.31
C THR A 127 4.81 9.70 -5.23
N LYS A 128 5.80 8.84 -5.56
CA LYS A 128 6.98 8.60 -4.72
C LYS A 128 8.19 9.18 -5.43
N THR A 129 9.02 9.94 -4.72
CA THR A 129 10.25 10.54 -5.27
C THR A 129 11.43 9.56 -5.33
N ASP A 130 11.34 8.47 -4.61
CA ASP A 130 12.33 7.38 -4.46
C ASP A 130 12.03 6.16 -5.34
N THR A 131 11.29 6.36 -6.45
CA THR A 131 10.91 5.24 -7.34
C THR A 131 12.09 4.71 -8.14
N LYS A 132 12.21 3.38 -8.18
CA LYS A 132 13.11 2.66 -9.11
C LYS A 132 12.60 2.79 -10.57
N ALA A 133 13.36 2.29 -11.52
CA ALA A 133 12.94 2.26 -12.93
C ALA A 133 11.60 1.50 -13.11
N VAL A 134 10.78 1.99 -14.04
CA VAL A 134 9.48 1.34 -14.37
C VAL A 134 9.74 -0.06 -14.93
N GLN A 135 9.11 -1.07 -14.37
CA GLN A 135 9.35 -2.48 -14.69
C GLN A 135 8.19 -3.13 -15.48
N GLY A 136 7.07 -2.43 -15.64
CA GLY A 136 5.87 -3.04 -16.17
C GLY A 136 5.37 -4.18 -15.25
N THR A 137 4.69 -5.15 -15.84
CA THR A 137 4.26 -6.38 -15.15
C THR A 137 5.31 -7.49 -15.20
N ASN A 138 6.49 -7.24 -15.80
CA ASN A 138 7.50 -8.29 -16.06
C ASN A 138 7.98 -8.97 -14.78
N LEU A 139 8.22 -8.20 -13.71
CA LEU A 139 8.69 -8.78 -12.46
C LEU A 139 7.63 -9.69 -11.82
N ILE A 140 6.36 -9.30 -11.88
CA ILE A 140 5.23 -10.10 -11.40
C ILE A 140 5.14 -11.41 -12.19
N GLN A 141 5.20 -11.32 -13.52
CA GLN A 141 5.20 -12.48 -14.41
C GLN A 141 6.37 -13.43 -14.14
N GLN A 142 7.58 -12.89 -13.93
CA GLN A 142 8.77 -13.69 -13.58
C GLN A 142 8.56 -14.44 -12.26
N ALA A 143 7.99 -13.81 -11.24
CA ALA A 143 7.67 -14.47 -9.98
C ALA A 143 6.72 -15.65 -10.19
N ARG A 144 5.66 -15.48 -10.97
CA ARG A 144 4.69 -16.56 -11.28
C ARG A 144 5.28 -17.67 -12.16
N GLN A 145 6.13 -17.33 -13.14
CA GLN A 145 6.86 -18.32 -13.93
C GLN A 145 7.79 -19.19 -13.07
N GLN A 146 8.38 -18.64 -12.02
CA GLN A 146 9.17 -19.37 -11.03
C GLN A 146 8.29 -20.12 -10.00
N LYS A 147 6.96 -20.16 -10.22
CA LYS A 147 5.98 -20.83 -9.34
C LYS A 147 6.00 -20.31 -7.89
N ILE A 148 6.35 -19.02 -7.71
CA ILE A 148 6.26 -18.36 -6.40
C ILE A 148 4.79 -18.03 -6.16
N ASP A 149 4.16 -18.80 -5.28
CA ASP A 149 2.78 -18.62 -4.81
C ASP A 149 2.81 -17.82 -3.51
N PHE A 150 2.99 -16.50 -3.66
CA PHE A 150 3.05 -15.54 -2.54
C PHE A 150 2.21 -14.31 -2.87
N PRO A 151 1.51 -13.68 -1.90
CA PRO A 151 0.66 -12.53 -2.16
C PRO A 151 1.45 -11.34 -2.75
N ILE A 152 1.12 -10.94 -3.98
CA ILE A 152 1.75 -9.84 -4.71
C ILE A 152 0.73 -8.76 -5.00
N VAL A 153 1.01 -7.54 -4.55
CA VAL A 153 0.21 -6.34 -4.83
C VAL A 153 1.00 -5.45 -5.81
N GLY A 154 0.48 -5.23 -7.00
CA GLY A 154 1.09 -4.32 -7.97
C GLY A 154 0.95 -2.86 -7.52
N ILE A 155 2.01 -2.05 -7.64
CA ILE A 155 2.02 -0.63 -7.24
C ILE A 155 2.72 0.25 -8.27
N GLY A 156 2.32 1.52 -8.34
CA GLY A 156 2.95 2.57 -9.13
C GLY A 156 2.25 2.85 -10.44
N GLY A 157 1.71 4.07 -10.60
CA GLY A 157 1.08 4.59 -11.81
C GLY A 157 -0.18 3.86 -12.28
N ILE A 158 -0.84 3.12 -11.37
CA ILE A 158 -2.03 2.33 -11.69
C ILE A 158 -3.27 3.23 -11.62
N ILE A 159 -4.09 3.12 -12.66
CA ILE A 159 -5.39 3.79 -12.85
C ILE A 159 -6.40 2.76 -13.38
N ALA A 160 -7.68 3.08 -13.45
CA ALA A 160 -8.72 2.14 -13.87
C ALA A 160 -8.45 1.54 -15.26
N GLU A 161 -7.91 2.34 -16.19
CA GLU A 161 -7.66 1.95 -17.59
C GLU A 161 -6.49 0.96 -17.75
N ASN A 162 -5.63 0.81 -16.74
CA ASN A 162 -4.47 -0.08 -16.80
C ASN A 162 -4.44 -1.15 -15.69
N ALA A 163 -5.36 -1.10 -14.74
CA ALA A 163 -5.40 -1.98 -13.57
C ALA A 163 -5.55 -3.48 -13.96
N GLU A 164 -6.40 -3.79 -14.94
CA GLU A 164 -6.60 -5.15 -15.43
C GLU A 164 -5.28 -5.81 -15.89
N LYS A 165 -4.39 -5.04 -16.54
CA LYS A 165 -3.09 -5.57 -17.00
C LYS A 165 -2.20 -6.04 -15.84
N VAL A 166 -2.36 -5.44 -14.65
CA VAL A 166 -1.59 -5.82 -13.46
C VAL A 166 -2.06 -7.17 -12.95
N ILE A 167 -3.38 -7.39 -12.91
CA ILE A 167 -3.97 -8.67 -12.52
C ILE A 167 -3.65 -9.76 -13.55
N GLN A 168 -3.79 -9.46 -14.85
CA GLN A 168 -3.40 -10.38 -15.93
C GLN A 168 -1.90 -10.72 -15.88
N GLY A 169 -1.06 -9.82 -15.35
CA GLY A 169 0.35 -10.10 -15.08
C GLY A 169 0.60 -11.07 -13.92
N GLY A 170 -0.43 -11.40 -13.14
CA GLY A 170 -0.37 -12.37 -12.05
C GLY A 170 -0.35 -11.73 -10.65
N ALA A 171 -0.62 -10.43 -10.50
CA ALA A 171 -0.81 -9.83 -9.19
C ALA A 171 -2.15 -10.28 -8.56
N ASP A 172 -2.17 -10.41 -7.23
CA ASP A 172 -3.38 -10.73 -6.44
C ASP A 172 -4.20 -9.49 -6.13
N GLY A 173 -3.63 -8.30 -6.34
CA GLY A 173 -4.28 -7.03 -6.09
C GLY A 173 -3.46 -5.84 -6.56
N ILE A 174 -4.00 -4.65 -6.34
CA ILE A 174 -3.37 -3.37 -6.70
C ILE A 174 -3.30 -2.41 -5.52
N SER A 175 -2.25 -1.59 -5.47
CA SER A 175 -2.10 -0.52 -4.48
C SER A 175 -2.11 0.85 -5.16
N ILE A 176 -3.05 1.69 -4.72
CA ILE A 176 -3.38 2.97 -5.34
C ILE A 176 -3.17 4.12 -4.34
N ILE A 177 -2.65 5.24 -4.82
CA ILE A 177 -2.61 6.49 -4.03
C ILE A 177 -3.42 7.55 -4.77
N THR A 178 -2.79 8.24 -5.70
CA THR A 178 -3.32 9.49 -6.30
C THR A 178 -4.54 9.29 -7.18
N ALA A 179 -4.69 8.14 -7.84
CA ALA A 179 -5.87 7.85 -8.64
C ALA A 179 -7.17 7.82 -7.81
N ILE A 180 -7.08 7.59 -6.49
CA ILE A 180 -8.22 7.72 -5.57
C ILE A 180 -8.14 9.04 -4.80
N SER A 181 -7.01 9.33 -4.14
CA SER A 181 -6.91 10.43 -3.17
C SER A 181 -6.97 11.83 -3.79
N LEU A 182 -6.66 11.98 -5.08
CA LEU A 182 -6.76 13.23 -5.81
C LEU A 182 -7.96 13.26 -6.77
N ALA A 183 -8.76 12.21 -6.83
CA ALA A 183 -9.95 12.13 -7.68
C ALA A 183 -10.98 13.18 -7.27
N ARG A 184 -11.82 13.59 -8.24
CA ARG A 184 -12.98 14.45 -7.96
C ARG A 184 -14.01 13.73 -7.09
N SER A 185 -14.17 12.43 -7.26
CA SER A 185 -14.99 11.53 -6.44
C SER A 185 -14.16 10.30 -6.08
N PRO A 186 -13.55 10.23 -4.89
CA PRO A 186 -12.80 9.07 -4.42
C PRO A 186 -13.61 7.77 -4.44
N LYS A 187 -14.93 7.86 -4.15
CA LYS A 187 -15.86 6.73 -4.23
C LYS A 187 -15.91 6.14 -5.64
N GLN A 188 -16.23 6.97 -6.64
CA GLN A 188 -16.35 6.51 -8.02
C GLN A 188 -15.01 5.97 -8.56
N ALA A 189 -13.89 6.61 -8.20
CA ALA A 189 -12.56 6.13 -8.60
C ALA A 189 -12.26 4.74 -8.00
N ALA A 190 -12.61 4.52 -6.75
CA ALA A 190 -12.44 3.21 -6.10
C ALA A 190 -13.36 2.15 -6.72
N GLU A 191 -14.63 2.49 -7.02
CA GLU A 191 -15.57 1.59 -7.71
C GLU A 191 -15.06 1.17 -9.09
N GLN A 192 -14.55 2.11 -9.89
CA GLN A 192 -13.98 1.83 -11.21
C GLN A 192 -12.75 0.92 -11.13
N LEU A 193 -11.85 1.20 -10.19
CA LEU A 193 -10.67 0.36 -9.95
C LEU A 193 -11.06 -1.05 -9.49
N LEU A 194 -12.04 -1.17 -8.60
CA LEU A 194 -12.55 -2.46 -8.13
C LEU A 194 -13.18 -3.28 -9.29
N GLN A 195 -13.90 -2.62 -10.20
CA GLN A 195 -14.45 -3.27 -11.38
C GLN A 195 -13.36 -3.75 -12.35
N ALA A 196 -12.28 -2.99 -12.49
CA ALA A 196 -11.18 -3.31 -13.40
C ALA A 196 -10.29 -4.48 -12.91
N VAL A 197 -10.44 -4.92 -11.65
CA VAL A 197 -9.63 -6.01 -11.07
C VAL A 197 -10.45 -7.27 -10.71
N LYS A 198 -11.74 -7.27 -11.04
CA LYS A 198 -12.62 -8.44 -10.90
C LYS A 198 -12.59 -9.31 -12.16
#